data_3184edce969935084e90659e13c83d72
#
_entry.id   3184edce969935084e90659e13c83d72
#
_cell.length_a   1.000
_cell.length_b   1.000
_cell.length_c   1.000
_cell.angle_alpha   90.00
_cell.angle_beta   90.00
_cell.angle_gamma   90.00
#
_symmetry.space_group_name_H-M   'P 1'
#
loop_
_entity.id
_entity.type
_entity.pdbx_description
1 polymer ?
#
loop_
_entity_poly.entity_id
_entity_poly.type
_entity_poly.pdbx_seq_one_letter_code
_entity_poly.pdbx_strand_id
1 'polypeptide(L)'
;MKVAFCTLGCKVNQYESQSMEQALIKRGFECVGASEEADVYIVNSCTVTAESDRKTRQNVRHLRKLHPDAVIVLTGCMPQAFPEDARLLTQADIVTGNRSNKQIPDMIDEFFRTRERIVRIAQHENGEKFSGELIEDFRERTRATVKIEDGCNRFCSYCIIPYARGRVRSKPLEDIRKEIASLEKKGFSEIVLVGINLSAYGTDCGASICDAVELAASFDGIKRVRLGSLEPDHMTPDVTKRLAECKKLCPQFHISLQSGCDKTLKRMNRHYTAAEYEELCTRLRSEFEDATLTTDVMVGFSGETKEDFEISRDFVKKIGFEKVHVFPYSRRAGTRAAEFPDVVENAEKERRSREMIAAAGEVRHEFLERQIGRTVEVLFEEKLRDGSIQGYTANYTPVRIKSGCTHGLRKVKIIACGDDWCEGELI
;
A
#
# COMPACT_ATOMS: atom_id res chain seq x y z
N MET A 1 -26.67 -11.44 10.78
CA MET A 1 -25.89 -12.10 9.70
C MET A 1 -24.41 -11.81 9.93
N LYS A 2 -23.56 -12.78 9.64
CA LYS A 2 -22.11 -12.66 9.74
C LYS A 2 -21.47 -12.32 8.40
N VAL A 3 -20.46 -11.48 8.41
CA VAL A 3 -19.68 -11.13 7.22
C VAL A 3 -18.19 -11.29 7.47
N ALA A 4 -17.47 -11.85 6.50
CA ALA A 4 -16.03 -12.00 6.52
C ALA A 4 -15.37 -11.35 5.31
N PHE A 5 -14.16 -10.79 5.49
CA PHE A 5 -13.42 -10.12 4.45
C PHE A 5 -12.15 -10.87 4.08
N CYS A 6 -11.94 -11.07 2.77
CA CYS A 6 -10.71 -11.56 2.16
C CYS A 6 -10.07 -10.42 1.36
N THR A 7 -9.19 -9.65 1.98
CA THR A 7 -8.56 -8.50 1.34
C THR A 7 -7.22 -8.86 0.73
N LEU A 8 -7.08 -8.64 -0.58
CA LEU A 8 -5.84 -8.76 -1.32
C LEU A 8 -5.35 -7.37 -1.74
N GLY A 9 -4.03 -7.16 -1.74
CA GLY A 9 -3.42 -5.96 -2.32
C GLY A 9 -2.84 -4.98 -1.31
N CYS A 10 -3.01 -3.69 -1.57
CA CYS A 10 -2.32 -2.59 -0.90
C CYS A 10 -3.10 -2.02 0.31
N LYS A 11 -2.49 -1.04 0.99
CA LYS A 11 -3.11 -0.31 2.11
C LYS A 11 -4.44 0.37 1.72
N VAL A 12 -4.57 0.80 0.45
CA VAL A 12 -5.83 1.37 -0.05
C VAL A 12 -6.94 0.33 -0.06
N ASN A 13 -6.67 -0.91 -0.52
CA ASN A 13 -7.64 -2.01 -0.45
C ASN A 13 -8.01 -2.35 1.01
N GLN A 14 -7.03 -2.32 1.92
CA GLN A 14 -7.29 -2.54 3.35
C GLN A 14 -8.21 -1.47 3.94
N TYR A 15 -7.95 -0.20 3.60
CA TYR A 15 -8.82 0.91 3.99
C TYR A 15 -10.25 0.74 3.43
N GLU A 16 -10.37 0.37 2.16
CA GLU A 16 -11.68 0.15 1.53
C GLU A 16 -12.45 -1.02 2.16
N SER A 17 -11.76 -2.13 2.50
CA SER A 17 -12.40 -3.24 3.23
C SER A 17 -12.93 -2.78 4.59
N GLN A 18 -12.17 -1.98 5.30
CA GLN A 18 -12.59 -1.45 6.60
C GLN A 18 -13.76 -0.49 6.51
N SER A 19 -13.79 0.34 5.45
CA SER A 19 -14.94 1.21 5.16
C SER A 19 -16.21 0.39 4.90
N MET A 20 -16.11 -0.67 4.08
CA MET A 20 -17.21 -1.60 3.82
C MET A 20 -17.65 -2.35 5.08
N GLU A 21 -16.70 -2.77 5.90
CA GLU A 21 -16.95 -3.41 7.21
C GLU A 21 -17.80 -2.51 8.10
N GLN A 22 -17.41 -1.26 8.28
CA GLN A 22 -18.16 -0.30 9.10
C GLN A 22 -19.57 -0.05 8.55
N ALA A 23 -19.72 0.05 7.22
CA ALA A 23 -21.02 0.22 6.61
C ALA A 23 -21.95 -0.97 6.88
N LEU A 24 -21.42 -2.20 6.85
CA LEU A 24 -22.18 -3.41 7.15
C LEU A 24 -22.51 -3.54 8.65
N ILE A 25 -21.58 -3.19 9.54
CA ILE A 25 -21.85 -3.17 11.00
C ILE A 25 -22.98 -2.18 11.33
N LYS A 26 -23.00 -1.00 10.70
CA LYS A 26 -24.11 -0.02 10.86
C LYS A 26 -25.46 -0.58 10.40
N ARG A 27 -25.46 -1.62 9.55
CA ARG A 27 -26.67 -2.39 9.10
C ARG A 27 -26.95 -3.63 9.94
N GLY A 28 -26.22 -3.86 11.03
CA GLY A 28 -26.44 -4.96 11.96
C GLY A 28 -25.73 -6.26 11.57
N PHE A 29 -24.74 -6.23 10.66
CA PHE A 29 -23.89 -7.39 10.43
C PHE A 29 -22.84 -7.51 11.54
N GLU A 30 -22.53 -8.75 11.90
CA GLU A 30 -21.39 -9.11 12.75
C GLU A 30 -20.19 -9.44 11.86
N CYS A 31 -19.07 -8.70 12.03
CA CYS A 31 -17.84 -9.01 11.32
C CYS A 31 -17.03 -10.07 12.05
N VAL A 32 -16.67 -11.13 11.31
CA VAL A 32 -15.90 -12.28 11.81
C VAL A 32 -14.61 -12.44 11.01
N GLY A 33 -13.69 -13.26 11.52
CA GLY A 33 -12.43 -13.55 10.83
C GLY A 33 -12.64 -14.29 9.51
N ALA A 34 -11.72 -14.12 8.56
CA ALA A 34 -11.81 -14.72 7.23
C ALA A 34 -11.82 -16.26 7.24
N SER A 35 -11.37 -16.89 8.33
CA SER A 35 -11.39 -18.35 8.55
C SER A 35 -12.62 -18.86 9.30
N GLU A 36 -13.47 -17.95 9.76
CA GLU A 36 -14.70 -18.30 10.48
C GLU A 36 -15.87 -18.48 9.50
N GLU A 37 -16.90 -19.16 9.97
CA GLU A 37 -18.14 -19.33 9.20
C GLU A 37 -18.95 -18.03 9.15
N ALA A 38 -19.30 -17.59 7.93
CA ALA A 38 -20.03 -16.37 7.68
C ALA A 38 -21.13 -16.57 6.63
N ASP A 39 -22.19 -15.75 6.73
CA ASP A 39 -23.28 -15.72 5.73
C ASP A 39 -22.86 -15.04 4.42
N VAL A 40 -21.90 -14.11 4.52
CA VAL A 40 -21.39 -13.31 3.40
C VAL A 40 -19.87 -13.26 3.45
N TYR A 41 -19.19 -13.56 2.34
CA TYR A 41 -17.76 -13.37 2.16
C TYR A 41 -17.49 -12.30 1.10
N ILE A 42 -16.72 -11.28 1.46
CA ILE A 42 -16.35 -10.19 0.55
C ILE A 42 -14.87 -10.33 0.17
N VAL A 43 -14.60 -10.61 -1.11
CA VAL A 43 -13.27 -10.68 -1.68
C VAL A 43 -12.94 -9.33 -2.30
N ASN A 44 -12.15 -8.50 -1.60
CA ASN A 44 -11.62 -7.24 -2.12
C ASN A 44 -10.30 -7.49 -2.83
N SER A 45 -10.31 -7.42 -4.15
CA SER A 45 -9.26 -7.93 -5.02
C SER A 45 -8.22 -6.89 -5.41
N CYS A 46 -7.00 -7.37 -5.65
CA CYS A 46 -5.92 -6.64 -6.32
C CYS A 46 -5.76 -7.11 -7.77
N THR A 47 -5.15 -6.27 -8.63
CA THR A 47 -4.87 -6.60 -10.02
C THR A 47 -3.51 -6.07 -10.52
N VAL A 48 -2.63 -5.67 -9.61
CA VAL A 48 -1.30 -5.15 -9.97
C VAL A 48 -0.46 -6.20 -10.72
N THR A 49 -0.60 -7.47 -10.34
CA THR A 49 0.11 -8.59 -11.00
C THR A 49 -0.87 -9.68 -11.46
N ALA A 50 -0.47 -10.48 -12.45
CA ALA A 50 -1.22 -11.66 -12.88
C ALA A 50 -1.40 -12.68 -11.74
N GLU A 51 -0.44 -12.76 -10.84
CA GLU A 51 -0.51 -13.60 -9.64
C GLU A 51 -1.60 -13.14 -8.67
N SER A 52 -1.80 -11.83 -8.54
CA SER A 52 -2.90 -11.29 -7.72
C SER A 52 -4.27 -11.68 -8.28
N ASP A 53 -4.43 -11.66 -9.60
CA ASP A 53 -5.67 -12.12 -10.24
C ASP A 53 -5.87 -13.64 -10.08
N ARG A 54 -4.79 -14.42 -10.20
CA ARG A 54 -4.83 -15.87 -9.97
C ARG A 54 -5.30 -16.16 -8.53
N LYS A 55 -4.71 -15.49 -7.55
CA LYS A 55 -5.11 -15.61 -6.12
C LYS A 55 -6.55 -15.21 -5.90
N THR A 56 -7.00 -14.11 -6.52
CA THR A 56 -8.40 -13.68 -6.44
C THR A 56 -9.36 -14.77 -6.93
N ARG A 57 -9.12 -15.32 -8.14
CA ARG A 57 -9.93 -16.40 -8.70
C ARG A 57 -9.90 -17.66 -7.83
N GLN A 58 -8.73 -17.98 -7.28
CA GLN A 58 -8.56 -19.12 -6.38
C GLN A 58 -9.37 -18.94 -5.10
N ASN A 59 -9.32 -17.76 -4.47
CA ASN A 59 -10.06 -17.47 -3.24
C ASN A 59 -11.57 -17.54 -3.47
N VAL A 60 -12.10 -16.95 -4.53
CA VAL A 60 -13.53 -17.01 -4.85
C VAL A 60 -13.99 -18.47 -5.02
N ARG A 61 -13.25 -19.29 -5.78
CA ARG A 61 -13.57 -20.71 -5.98
C ARG A 61 -13.46 -21.52 -4.68
N HIS A 62 -12.45 -21.23 -3.87
CA HIS A 62 -12.22 -21.90 -2.58
C HIS A 62 -13.35 -21.61 -1.60
N LEU A 63 -13.75 -20.35 -1.47
CA LEU A 63 -14.86 -19.95 -0.61
C LEU A 63 -16.17 -20.61 -1.05
N ARG A 64 -16.49 -20.64 -2.34
CA ARG A 64 -17.69 -21.33 -2.84
C ARG A 64 -17.68 -22.84 -2.54
N LYS A 65 -16.50 -23.47 -2.62
CA LYS A 65 -16.34 -24.89 -2.29
C LYS A 65 -16.55 -25.19 -0.79
N LEU A 66 -16.04 -24.32 0.08
CA LEU A 66 -16.13 -24.50 1.54
C LEU A 66 -17.49 -24.07 2.08
N HIS A 67 -18.09 -23.03 1.51
CA HIS A 67 -19.33 -22.40 1.96
C HIS A 67 -20.34 -22.31 0.81
N PRO A 68 -20.95 -23.44 0.39
CA PRO A 68 -21.81 -23.49 -0.79
C PRO A 68 -23.05 -22.59 -0.69
N ASP A 69 -23.55 -22.35 0.52
CA ASP A 69 -24.78 -21.57 0.78
C ASP A 69 -24.49 -20.09 1.09
N ALA A 70 -23.24 -19.70 1.35
CA ALA A 70 -22.86 -18.33 1.66
C ALA A 70 -22.89 -17.44 0.40
N VAL A 71 -23.17 -16.16 0.60
CA VAL A 71 -23.11 -15.14 -0.46
C VAL A 71 -21.65 -14.74 -0.67
N ILE A 72 -21.15 -14.84 -1.91
CA ILE A 72 -19.78 -14.43 -2.26
C ILE A 72 -19.85 -13.15 -3.08
N VAL A 73 -19.24 -12.10 -2.55
CA VAL A 73 -19.08 -10.79 -3.18
C VAL A 73 -17.66 -10.65 -3.69
N LEU A 74 -17.49 -10.41 -5.00
CA LEU A 74 -16.21 -10.04 -5.61
C LEU A 74 -16.20 -8.55 -5.91
N THR A 75 -15.21 -7.84 -5.37
CA THR A 75 -15.00 -6.41 -5.59
C THR A 75 -13.52 -6.06 -5.73
N GLY A 76 -13.20 -4.77 -5.85
CA GLY A 76 -11.84 -4.26 -5.91
C GLY A 76 -11.31 -4.01 -7.32
N CYS A 77 -9.97 -4.08 -7.47
CA CYS A 77 -9.31 -3.66 -8.70
C CYS A 77 -9.46 -4.68 -9.85
N MET A 78 -9.54 -5.98 -9.56
CA MET A 78 -9.62 -7.01 -10.62
C MET A 78 -10.92 -6.90 -11.44
N PRO A 79 -12.14 -6.89 -10.84
CA PRO A 79 -13.35 -6.72 -11.62
C PRO A 79 -13.46 -5.34 -12.29
N GLN A 80 -12.84 -4.31 -11.72
CA GLN A 80 -12.84 -2.98 -12.33
C GLN A 80 -11.98 -2.92 -13.60
N ALA A 81 -10.76 -3.53 -13.56
CA ALA A 81 -9.84 -3.55 -14.69
C ALA A 81 -10.22 -4.57 -15.77
N PHE A 82 -10.78 -5.70 -15.37
CA PHE A 82 -11.11 -6.83 -16.23
C PHE A 82 -12.56 -7.28 -16.00
N PRO A 83 -13.56 -6.45 -16.39
CA PRO A 83 -14.96 -6.73 -16.11
C PRO A 83 -15.45 -8.02 -16.76
N GLU A 84 -14.99 -8.34 -17.97
CA GLU A 84 -15.44 -9.57 -18.65
C GLU A 84 -14.91 -10.83 -17.95
N ASP A 85 -13.65 -10.84 -17.55
CA ASP A 85 -13.09 -11.95 -16.76
C ASP A 85 -13.83 -12.14 -15.43
N ALA A 86 -14.20 -11.04 -14.78
CA ALA A 86 -14.96 -11.06 -13.53
C ALA A 86 -16.40 -11.58 -13.73
N ARG A 87 -17.05 -11.24 -14.84
CA ARG A 87 -18.39 -11.76 -15.23
C ARG A 87 -18.38 -13.29 -15.36
N LEU A 88 -17.28 -13.86 -15.83
CA LEU A 88 -17.13 -15.30 -16.01
C LEU A 88 -16.91 -16.08 -14.69
N LEU A 89 -16.65 -15.39 -13.58
CA LEU A 89 -16.52 -16.03 -12.25
C LEU A 89 -17.91 -16.27 -11.64
N THR A 90 -18.60 -17.29 -12.14
CA THR A 90 -19.97 -17.66 -11.71
C THR A 90 -20.08 -18.11 -10.26
N GLN A 91 -18.96 -18.37 -9.61
CA GLN A 91 -18.88 -18.69 -8.17
C GLN A 91 -19.14 -17.47 -7.26
N ALA A 92 -19.06 -16.24 -7.80
CA ALA A 92 -19.44 -15.02 -7.07
C ALA A 92 -20.90 -14.67 -7.40
N ASP A 93 -21.70 -14.45 -6.36
CA ASP A 93 -23.10 -14.06 -6.45
C ASP A 93 -23.25 -12.58 -6.79
N ILE A 94 -22.35 -11.76 -6.22
CA ILE A 94 -22.30 -10.32 -6.46
C ILE A 94 -20.92 -9.97 -7.00
N VAL A 95 -20.88 -9.32 -8.16
CA VAL A 95 -19.64 -8.83 -8.80
C VAL A 95 -19.76 -7.34 -9.04
N THR A 96 -18.84 -6.56 -8.43
CA THR A 96 -18.79 -5.11 -8.59
C THR A 96 -17.35 -4.60 -8.61
N GLY A 97 -17.13 -3.40 -9.16
CA GLY A 97 -15.82 -2.75 -9.15
C GLY A 97 -15.58 -1.93 -7.90
N ASN A 98 -14.37 -1.38 -7.78
CA ASN A 98 -13.99 -0.52 -6.64
C ASN A 98 -14.75 0.83 -6.62
N ARG A 99 -15.22 1.32 -7.78
CA ARG A 99 -16.05 2.53 -7.88
C ARG A 99 -17.36 2.41 -7.09
N SER A 100 -17.91 1.21 -6.99
CA SER A 100 -19.23 0.96 -6.41
C SER A 100 -19.18 0.33 -5.01
N ASN A 101 -18.04 0.34 -4.32
CA ASN A 101 -17.88 -0.28 -3.01
C ASN A 101 -18.95 0.15 -1.98
N LYS A 102 -19.36 1.43 -2.01
CA LYS A 102 -20.41 1.95 -1.12
C LYS A 102 -21.78 1.31 -1.32
N GLN A 103 -22.04 0.74 -2.51
CA GLN A 103 -23.32 0.10 -2.85
C GLN A 103 -23.36 -1.37 -2.46
N ILE A 104 -22.25 -1.95 -1.97
CA ILE A 104 -22.20 -3.39 -1.62
C ILE A 104 -23.26 -3.76 -0.57
N PRO A 105 -23.50 -2.99 0.50
CA PRO A 105 -24.55 -3.32 1.44
C PRO A 105 -25.94 -3.39 0.79
N ASP A 106 -26.28 -2.46 -0.14
CA ASP A 106 -27.54 -2.47 -0.87
C ASP A 106 -27.64 -3.66 -1.84
N MET A 107 -26.52 -4.02 -2.49
CA MET A 107 -26.46 -5.20 -3.37
C MET A 107 -26.64 -6.50 -2.59
N ILE A 108 -26.12 -6.58 -1.37
CA ILE A 108 -26.34 -7.74 -0.48
C ILE A 108 -27.82 -7.86 -0.12
N ASP A 109 -28.47 -6.75 0.29
CA ASP A 109 -29.90 -6.74 0.59
C ASP A 109 -30.75 -7.13 -0.64
N GLU A 110 -30.40 -6.60 -1.82
CA GLU A 110 -31.03 -6.95 -3.09
C GLU A 110 -30.92 -8.46 -3.39
N PHE A 111 -29.71 -9.02 -3.24
CA PHE A 111 -29.45 -10.44 -3.46
C PHE A 111 -30.27 -11.34 -2.50
N PHE A 112 -30.33 -11.00 -1.21
CA PHE A 112 -31.12 -11.78 -0.25
C PHE A 112 -32.62 -11.77 -0.58
N ARG A 113 -33.11 -10.70 -1.19
CA ARG A 113 -34.50 -10.57 -1.60
C ARG A 113 -34.81 -11.31 -2.91
N THR A 114 -33.92 -11.20 -3.92
CA THR A 114 -34.20 -11.71 -5.29
C THR A 114 -33.63 -13.09 -5.54
N ARG A 115 -32.52 -13.43 -4.86
CA ARG A 115 -31.68 -14.59 -5.12
C ARG A 115 -31.08 -14.64 -6.54
N GLU A 116 -31.10 -13.52 -7.24
CA GLU A 116 -30.54 -13.38 -8.56
C GLU A 116 -29.09 -12.86 -8.49
N ARG A 117 -28.22 -13.42 -9.32
CA ARG A 117 -26.83 -12.99 -9.43
C ARG A 117 -26.74 -11.54 -9.88
N ILE A 118 -25.97 -10.72 -9.17
CA ILE A 118 -25.77 -9.30 -9.45
C ILE A 118 -24.40 -9.08 -10.07
N VAL A 119 -24.34 -8.50 -11.28
CA VAL A 119 -23.09 -8.06 -11.91
C VAL A 119 -23.23 -6.58 -12.29
N ARG A 120 -22.63 -5.72 -11.47
CA ARG A 120 -22.80 -4.27 -11.58
C ARG A 120 -21.45 -3.57 -11.43
N ILE A 121 -20.74 -3.35 -12.57
CA ILE A 121 -19.42 -2.75 -12.64
C ILE A 121 -19.55 -1.41 -13.36
N ALA A 122 -19.55 -0.32 -12.60
CA ALA A 122 -19.56 1.03 -13.15
C ALA A 122 -18.13 1.44 -13.56
N GLN A 123 -17.99 2.02 -14.75
CA GLN A 123 -16.70 2.55 -15.23
C GLN A 123 -16.37 3.89 -14.56
N HIS A 124 -15.08 4.18 -14.37
CA HIS A 124 -14.61 5.48 -13.92
C HIS A 124 -14.84 6.54 -14.99
N GLU A 125 -15.22 7.73 -14.57
CA GLU A 125 -15.52 8.87 -15.44
C GLU A 125 -14.53 10.02 -15.23
N ASN A 126 -14.37 10.86 -16.24
CA ASN A 126 -13.56 12.09 -16.10
C ASN A 126 -14.31 13.09 -15.18
N GLY A 127 -13.57 13.75 -14.30
CA GLY A 127 -14.14 14.73 -13.36
C GLY A 127 -14.87 14.09 -12.16
N GLU A 128 -14.74 12.79 -11.98
CA GLU A 128 -15.24 12.08 -10.79
C GLU A 128 -14.59 12.65 -9.52
N LYS A 129 -15.37 12.92 -8.50
CA LYS A 129 -14.87 13.40 -7.21
C LYS A 129 -14.45 12.24 -6.32
N PHE A 130 -13.57 12.53 -5.35
CA PHE A 130 -13.21 11.55 -4.34
C PHE A 130 -14.48 11.05 -3.63
N SER A 131 -14.60 9.75 -3.53
CA SER A 131 -15.71 9.11 -2.83
C SER A 131 -15.15 8.12 -1.83
N GLY A 132 -15.26 8.42 -0.55
CA GLY A 132 -14.87 7.54 0.55
C GLY A 132 -15.79 7.81 1.74
N GLU A 133 -16.10 6.79 2.53
CA GLU A 133 -16.70 6.97 3.84
C GLU A 133 -15.58 7.29 4.83
N LEU A 134 -15.92 8.07 5.87
CA LEU A 134 -15.00 8.34 6.96
C LEU A 134 -14.88 7.07 7.81
N ILE A 135 -13.65 6.61 8.04
CA ILE A 135 -13.42 5.51 8.94
C ILE A 135 -13.36 6.06 10.37
N GLU A 136 -14.24 5.53 11.22
CA GLU A 136 -14.36 5.96 12.60
C GLU A 136 -13.55 5.07 13.56
N ASP A 137 -13.20 3.84 13.17
CA ASP A 137 -12.53 2.88 14.05
C ASP A 137 -11.65 1.87 13.28
N PHE A 138 -10.54 1.47 13.91
CA PHE A 138 -9.65 0.40 13.45
C PHE A 138 -9.49 -0.62 14.58
N ARG A 139 -10.30 -1.67 14.57
CA ARG A 139 -10.46 -2.61 15.69
C ARG A 139 -9.19 -3.33 16.15
N GLU A 140 -8.21 -3.53 15.26
CA GLU A 140 -7.06 -4.39 15.54
C GLU A 140 -5.70 -3.72 15.23
N ARG A 141 -5.63 -2.37 15.14
CA ARG A 141 -4.41 -1.68 14.72
C ARG A 141 -4.02 -0.58 15.68
N THR A 142 -2.72 -0.47 15.90
CA THR A 142 -2.10 0.61 16.70
C THR A 142 -1.97 1.91 15.90
N ARG A 143 -1.97 1.80 14.56
CA ARG A 143 -1.90 2.91 13.61
C ARG A 143 -3.18 2.98 12.78
N ALA A 144 -3.71 4.18 12.60
CA ALA A 144 -4.85 4.40 11.72
C ALA A 144 -4.39 4.79 10.31
N THR A 145 -4.95 4.13 9.31
CA THR A 145 -4.69 4.46 7.90
C THR A 145 -5.78 5.40 7.41
N VAL A 146 -5.42 6.53 6.79
CA VAL A 146 -6.35 7.49 6.20
C VAL A 146 -6.07 7.59 4.71
N LYS A 147 -7.03 7.17 3.89
CA LYS A 147 -6.96 7.29 2.42
C LYS A 147 -7.32 8.72 2.04
N ILE A 148 -6.35 9.45 1.51
CA ILE A 148 -6.53 10.86 1.11
C ILE A 148 -6.56 11.06 -0.39
N GLU A 149 -6.12 10.06 -1.17
CA GLU A 149 -6.07 10.13 -2.63
C GLU A 149 -6.45 8.78 -3.25
N ASP A 150 -7.05 8.82 -4.45
CA ASP A 150 -7.32 7.66 -5.29
C ASP A 150 -7.09 7.99 -6.76
N GLY A 151 -6.73 6.96 -7.53
CA GLY A 151 -6.47 7.08 -8.96
C GLY A 151 -5.04 7.50 -9.30
N CYS A 152 -4.72 7.57 -10.60
CA CYS A 152 -3.38 7.91 -11.05
C CYS A 152 -3.39 8.45 -12.49
N ASN A 153 -2.66 9.54 -12.72
CA ASN A 153 -2.52 10.17 -14.04
C ASN A 153 -1.21 9.81 -14.76
N ARG A 154 -0.39 8.89 -14.21
CA ARG A 154 0.95 8.59 -14.72
C ARG A 154 0.96 7.77 -16.00
N PHE A 155 0.08 6.81 -16.13
CA PHE A 155 0.06 5.90 -17.28
C PHE A 155 1.43 5.27 -17.57
N CYS A 156 2.16 4.84 -16.51
CA CYS A 156 3.36 4.02 -16.69
C CYS A 156 3.04 2.85 -17.63
N SER A 157 3.95 2.54 -18.55
CA SER A 157 3.65 1.62 -19.67
C SER A 157 3.21 0.21 -19.24
N TYR A 158 3.57 -0.22 -18.04
CA TYR A 158 3.25 -1.53 -17.46
C TYR A 158 2.02 -1.53 -16.54
N CYS A 159 1.48 -0.34 -16.19
CA CYS A 159 0.58 -0.20 -15.06
C CYS A 159 -0.89 -0.22 -15.47
N ILE A 160 -1.65 -1.13 -14.89
CA ILE A 160 -3.10 -1.26 -15.09
C ILE A 160 -3.92 -0.33 -14.17
N ILE A 161 -3.29 0.28 -13.18
CA ILE A 161 -3.97 1.04 -12.12
C ILE A 161 -4.77 2.24 -12.64
N PRO A 162 -4.31 3.06 -13.62
CA PRO A 162 -5.14 4.14 -14.15
C PRO A 162 -6.48 3.66 -14.75
N TYR A 163 -6.51 2.43 -15.26
CA TYR A 163 -7.72 1.80 -15.80
C TYR A 163 -8.62 1.20 -14.71
N ALA A 164 -7.98 0.70 -13.64
CA ALA A 164 -8.70 0.11 -12.51
C ALA A 164 -9.22 1.17 -11.52
N ARG A 165 -8.57 2.34 -11.42
CA ARG A 165 -8.90 3.34 -10.40
C ARG A 165 -9.23 4.73 -10.93
N GLY A 166 -9.14 4.93 -12.24
CA GLY A 166 -9.42 6.21 -12.86
C GLY A 166 -8.34 7.28 -12.58
N ARG A 167 -8.72 8.54 -12.78
CA ARG A 167 -7.85 9.71 -12.61
C ARG A 167 -7.68 10.05 -11.14
N VAL A 168 -6.64 10.86 -10.85
CA VAL A 168 -6.38 11.41 -9.50
C VAL A 168 -7.63 12.11 -8.96
N ARG A 169 -7.99 11.77 -7.75
CA ARG A 169 -9.07 12.36 -6.95
C ARG A 169 -8.60 12.52 -5.53
N SER A 170 -8.61 13.74 -5.05
CA SER A 170 -8.16 14.09 -3.70
C SER A 170 -9.33 14.22 -2.73
N LYS A 171 -9.16 13.68 -1.54
CA LYS A 171 -10.12 13.84 -0.44
C LYS A 171 -10.07 15.29 0.06
N PRO A 172 -11.21 15.98 0.24
CA PRO A 172 -11.22 17.32 0.79
C PRO A 172 -10.53 17.38 2.16
N LEU A 173 -9.75 18.43 2.42
CA LEU A 173 -9.05 18.63 3.70
C LEU A 173 -10.01 18.61 4.89
N GLU A 174 -11.21 19.14 4.73
CA GLU A 174 -12.23 19.13 5.79
C GLU A 174 -12.69 17.70 6.15
N ASP A 175 -12.77 16.80 5.18
CA ASP A 175 -13.12 15.41 5.43
C ASP A 175 -11.94 14.63 6.06
N ILE A 176 -10.70 14.96 5.67
CA ILE A 176 -9.50 14.46 6.35
C ILE A 176 -9.50 14.92 7.83
N ARG A 177 -9.82 16.18 8.08
CA ARG A 177 -9.94 16.74 9.44
C ARG A 177 -10.95 15.99 10.30
N LYS A 178 -12.15 15.76 9.78
CA LYS A 178 -13.21 15.04 10.50
C LYS A 178 -12.79 13.61 10.84
N GLU A 179 -12.17 12.92 9.90
CA GLU A 179 -11.72 11.54 10.10
C GLU A 179 -10.61 11.46 11.14
N ILE A 180 -9.58 12.31 11.05
CA ILE A 180 -8.48 12.33 12.03
C ILE A 180 -9.00 12.72 13.42
N ALA A 181 -9.93 13.69 13.52
CA ALA A 181 -10.54 14.05 14.79
C ALA A 181 -11.30 12.89 15.46
N SER A 182 -11.97 12.05 14.66
CA SER A 182 -12.63 10.83 15.16
C SER A 182 -11.60 9.80 15.65
N LEU A 183 -10.54 9.59 14.90
CA LEU A 183 -9.47 8.64 15.24
C LEU A 183 -8.68 9.09 16.48
N GLU A 184 -8.38 10.40 16.62
CA GLU A 184 -7.75 10.95 17.81
C GLU A 184 -8.59 10.70 19.08
N LYS A 185 -9.91 10.95 19.01
CA LYS A 185 -10.84 10.67 20.14
C LYS A 185 -10.84 9.21 20.55
N LYS A 186 -10.52 8.29 19.65
CA LYS A 186 -10.39 6.85 19.92
C LYS A 186 -8.99 6.43 20.39
N GLY A 187 -8.07 7.39 20.56
CA GLY A 187 -6.76 7.18 21.14
C GLY A 187 -5.67 6.78 20.13
N PHE A 188 -5.93 6.86 18.83
CA PHE A 188 -4.86 6.65 17.84
C PHE A 188 -3.84 7.77 17.91
N SER A 189 -2.56 7.39 17.98
CA SER A 189 -1.44 8.32 18.09
C SER A 189 -0.55 8.38 16.85
N GLU A 190 -0.69 7.42 15.91
CA GLU A 190 -0.02 7.44 14.61
C GLU A 190 -1.05 7.35 13.47
N ILE A 191 -0.94 8.28 12.51
CA ILE A 191 -1.74 8.32 11.28
C ILE A 191 -0.84 7.98 10.10
N VAL A 192 -1.32 7.09 9.23
CA VAL A 192 -0.65 6.76 7.96
C VAL A 192 -1.51 7.29 6.81
N LEU A 193 -1.06 8.36 6.16
CA LEU A 193 -1.70 8.90 4.97
C LEU A 193 -1.38 8.02 3.77
N VAL A 194 -2.40 7.56 3.05
CA VAL A 194 -2.24 6.66 1.90
C VAL A 194 -3.04 7.13 0.68
N GLY A 195 -2.54 6.74 -0.48
CA GLY A 195 -3.17 6.94 -1.78
C GLY A 195 -2.61 5.95 -2.80
N ILE A 196 -3.13 6.00 -4.01
CA ILE A 196 -2.62 5.26 -5.16
C ILE A 196 -1.40 5.97 -5.75
N ASN A 197 -1.47 7.29 -5.84
CA ASN A 197 -0.36 8.18 -6.18
C ASN A 197 -0.34 9.34 -5.16
N LEU A 198 0.01 9.02 -3.93
CA LEU A 198 -0.11 9.90 -2.78
C LEU A 198 0.53 11.27 -2.99
N SER A 199 1.68 11.33 -3.66
CA SER A 199 2.37 12.60 -3.95
C SER A 199 1.64 13.50 -4.94
N ALA A 200 0.63 12.98 -5.66
CA ALA A 200 -0.25 13.78 -6.51
C ALA A 200 -1.48 14.34 -5.77
N TYR A 201 -1.60 14.09 -4.46
CA TYR A 201 -2.69 14.64 -3.66
C TYR A 201 -2.78 16.16 -3.82
N GLY A 202 -3.98 16.65 -4.04
CA GLY A 202 -4.28 18.08 -4.15
C GLY A 202 -4.15 18.67 -5.56
N THR A 203 -3.54 17.97 -6.51
CA THR A 203 -3.35 18.48 -7.89
C THR A 203 -4.67 18.75 -8.63
N ASP A 204 -5.76 18.14 -8.21
CA ASP A 204 -7.11 18.29 -8.77
C ASP A 204 -7.99 19.30 -7.98
N CYS A 205 -7.53 19.78 -6.82
CA CYS A 205 -8.32 20.67 -5.96
C CYS A 205 -7.54 21.87 -5.39
N GLY A 206 -6.31 22.10 -5.82
CA GLY A 206 -5.48 23.24 -5.40
C GLY A 206 -4.88 23.11 -3.99
N ALA A 207 -4.88 21.89 -3.41
CA ALA A 207 -4.15 21.55 -2.19
C ALA A 207 -2.83 20.84 -2.53
N SER A 208 -2.10 20.42 -1.50
CA SER A 208 -0.84 19.67 -1.61
C SER A 208 -0.72 18.59 -0.54
N ILE A 209 0.19 17.64 -0.74
CA ILE A 209 0.52 16.64 0.28
C ILE A 209 0.99 17.29 1.59
N CYS A 210 1.68 18.44 1.51
CA CYS A 210 2.12 19.20 2.68
C CYS A 210 0.92 19.67 3.51
N ASP A 211 -0.15 20.18 2.87
CA ASP A 211 -1.35 20.63 3.58
C ASP A 211 -2.01 19.48 4.34
N ALA A 212 -2.05 18.28 3.75
CA ALA A 212 -2.60 17.11 4.42
C ALA A 212 -1.73 16.63 5.59
N VAL A 213 -0.40 16.70 5.47
CA VAL A 213 0.54 16.35 6.54
C VAL A 213 0.46 17.34 7.68
N GLU A 214 0.47 18.65 7.39
CA GLU A 214 0.34 19.71 8.40
C GLU A 214 -0.98 19.63 9.14
N LEU A 215 -2.07 19.37 8.40
CA LEU A 215 -3.38 19.14 8.99
C LEU A 215 -3.36 17.94 9.94
N ALA A 216 -2.81 16.80 9.53
CA ALA A 216 -2.71 15.62 10.38
C ALA A 216 -1.85 15.86 11.62
N ALA A 217 -0.76 16.61 11.47
CA ALA A 217 0.15 16.97 12.56
C ALA A 217 -0.43 18.01 13.52
N SER A 218 -1.45 18.76 13.13
CA SER A 218 -2.08 19.80 13.98
C SER A 218 -2.88 19.24 15.16
N PHE A 219 -3.22 17.97 15.16
CA PHE A 219 -3.95 17.32 16.25
C PHE A 219 -3.01 16.95 17.40
N ASP A 220 -3.32 17.33 18.62
CA ASP A 220 -2.44 17.14 19.79
C ASP A 220 -2.26 15.68 20.19
N GLY A 221 -3.28 14.84 20.03
CA GLY A 221 -3.24 13.40 20.29
C GLY A 221 -2.42 12.63 19.26
N ILE A 222 -2.29 13.15 18.04
CA ILE A 222 -1.46 12.53 16.99
C ILE A 222 0.02 12.88 17.25
N LYS A 223 0.83 11.85 17.48
CA LYS A 223 2.27 11.97 17.77
C LYS A 223 3.12 11.71 16.54
N ARG A 224 2.63 10.90 15.59
CA ARG A 224 3.33 10.51 14.36
C ARG A 224 2.42 10.59 13.15
N VAL A 225 2.93 11.15 12.07
CA VAL A 225 2.33 11.13 10.74
C VAL A 225 3.26 10.38 9.81
N ARG A 226 2.75 9.44 9.05
CA ARG A 226 3.52 8.64 8.10
C ARG A 226 2.91 8.73 6.72
N LEU A 227 3.76 8.72 5.70
CA LEU A 227 3.35 8.70 4.30
C LEU A 227 3.39 7.28 3.73
N GLY A 228 2.45 6.98 2.84
CA GLY A 228 2.51 5.83 1.95
C GLY A 228 3.53 6.01 0.83
N SER A 229 3.33 5.29 -0.30
CA SER A 229 4.25 5.37 -1.44
C SER A 229 4.18 6.71 -2.15
N LEU A 230 5.35 7.21 -2.54
CA LEU A 230 5.56 8.50 -3.19
C LEU A 230 6.18 8.32 -4.58
N GLU A 231 5.80 9.21 -5.49
CA GLU A 231 6.43 9.33 -6.80
C GLU A 231 7.53 10.40 -6.76
N PRO A 232 8.73 10.12 -7.30
CA PRO A 232 9.91 10.99 -7.14
C PRO A 232 9.71 12.41 -7.62
N ASP A 233 9.12 12.60 -8.79
CA ASP A 233 9.00 13.88 -9.49
C ASP A 233 7.98 14.87 -8.89
N HIS A 234 7.13 14.40 -7.97
CA HIS A 234 6.30 15.28 -7.14
C HIS A 234 7.02 15.74 -5.86
N MET A 235 8.14 15.11 -5.51
CA MET A 235 8.93 15.44 -4.32
C MET A 235 9.96 16.53 -4.64
N THR A 236 9.46 17.72 -5.01
CA THR A 236 10.30 18.88 -5.35
C THR A 236 11.07 19.41 -4.13
N PRO A 237 12.13 20.23 -4.30
CA PRO A 237 12.85 20.84 -3.18
C PRO A 237 11.93 21.60 -2.20
N ASP A 238 10.94 22.34 -2.72
CA ASP A 238 9.99 23.08 -1.89
C ASP A 238 9.10 22.14 -1.07
N VAL A 239 8.65 21.02 -1.67
CA VAL A 239 7.83 20.01 -0.98
C VAL A 239 8.64 19.35 0.12
N THR A 240 9.88 18.90 -0.17
CA THR A 240 10.71 18.21 0.84
C THR A 240 11.06 19.13 2.00
N LYS A 241 11.43 20.39 1.72
CA LYS A 241 11.71 21.40 2.73
C LYS A 241 10.52 21.67 3.63
N ARG A 242 9.33 21.89 3.04
CA ARG A 242 8.09 22.13 3.80
C ARG A 242 7.70 20.92 4.66
N LEU A 243 7.87 19.70 4.14
CA LEU A 243 7.64 18.47 4.90
C LEU A 243 8.63 18.34 6.07
N ALA A 244 9.88 18.77 5.91
CA ALA A 244 10.91 18.71 6.97
C ALA A 244 10.60 19.65 8.15
N GLU A 245 9.81 20.70 7.95
CA GLU A 245 9.35 21.58 9.02
C GLU A 245 8.35 20.87 9.96
N CYS A 246 7.71 19.79 9.51
CA CYS A 246 6.73 19.03 10.29
C CYS A 246 7.41 18.00 11.21
N LYS A 247 7.62 18.35 12.47
CA LYS A 247 8.33 17.50 13.47
C LYS A 247 7.62 16.17 13.80
N LYS A 248 6.33 16.05 13.52
CA LYS A 248 5.57 14.81 13.72
C LYS A 248 5.63 13.88 12.49
N LEU A 249 6.14 14.36 11.35
CA LEU A 249 6.34 13.52 10.18
C LEU A 249 7.45 12.50 10.44
N CYS A 250 7.12 11.24 10.26
CA CYS A 250 8.08 10.15 10.39
C CYS A 250 9.13 10.21 9.27
N PRO A 251 10.44 10.16 9.57
CA PRO A 251 11.51 10.25 8.58
C PRO A 251 11.68 8.92 7.84
N GLN A 252 10.61 8.43 7.23
CA GLN A 252 10.59 7.21 6.43
C GLN A 252 9.85 7.48 5.12
N PHE A 253 10.53 7.27 4.00
CA PHE A 253 9.99 7.55 2.69
C PHE A 253 10.06 6.30 1.81
N HIS A 254 8.91 5.85 1.33
CA HIS A 254 8.85 4.83 0.30
C HIS A 254 8.68 5.52 -1.06
N ILE A 255 9.76 5.51 -1.86
CA ILE A 255 9.81 6.23 -3.15
C ILE A 255 9.99 5.22 -4.26
N SER A 256 9.04 5.16 -5.20
CA SER A 256 9.00 4.17 -6.28
C SER A 256 10.10 4.39 -7.31
N LEU A 257 11.21 3.64 -7.27
CA LEU A 257 12.31 3.70 -8.25
C LEU A 257 11.97 2.96 -9.54
N GLN A 258 11.47 1.75 -9.43
CA GLN A 258 11.19 0.78 -10.50
C GLN A 258 12.44 0.26 -11.23
N SER A 259 13.39 1.11 -11.62
CA SER A 259 14.69 0.74 -12.21
C SER A 259 15.73 1.84 -11.96
N GLY A 260 16.99 1.48 -11.77
CA GLY A 260 18.11 2.41 -11.73
C GLY A 260 18.72 2.71 -13.11
N CYS A 261 18.15 2.20 -14.19
CA CYS A 261 18.62 2.40 -15.57
C CYS A 261 17.69 3.33 -16.34
N ASP A 262 18.20 4.48 -16.80
CA ASP A 262 17.41 5.50 -17.51
C ASP A 262 16.74 4.98 -18.78
N LYS A 263 17.40 4.07 -19.53
CA LYS A 263 16.83 3.44 -20.72
C LYS A 263 15.58 2.63 -20.36
N THR A 264 15.62 1.88 -19.25
CA THR A 264 14.47 1.12 -18.73
C THR A 264 13.39 2.07 -18.19
N LEU A 265 13.74 3.09 -17.42
CA LEU A 265 12.81 4.11 -16.91
C LEU A 265 12.04 4.79 -18.05
N LYS A 266 12.72 5.18 -19.12
CA LYS A 266 12.10 5.77 -20.33
C LYS A 266 11.11 4.80 -20.98
N ARG A 267 11.46 3.51 -21.12
CA ARG A 267 10.54 2.48 -21.65
C ARG A 267 9.33 2.24 -20.75
N MET A 268 9.53 2.38 -19.43
CA MET A 268 8.47 2.30 -18.41
C MET A 268 7.55 3.53 -18.41
N ASN A 269 7.86 4.57 -19.19
CA ASN A 269 7.20 5.88 -19.16
C ASN A 269 7.28 6.54 -17.77
N ARG A 270 8.48 6.46 -17.14
CA ARG A 270 8.78 7.20 -15.92
C ARG A 270 9.24 8.62 -16.26
N HIS A 271 8.91 9.60 -15.39
CA HIS A 271 9.14 11.02 -15.65
C HIS A 271 10.30 11.58 -14.82
N TYR A 272 11.26 10.74 -14.50
CA TYR A 272 12.51 11.08 -13.81
C TYR A 272 13.64 10.19 -14.31
N THR A 273 14.85 10.65 -14.09
CA THR A 273 16.11 9.93 -14.33
C THR A 273 16.67 9.33 -13.04
N ALA A 274 17.63 8.42 -13.15
CA ALA A 274 18.37 7.89 -12.02
C ALA A 274 19.10 9.01 -11.25
N ALA A 275 19.66 10.01 -11.97
CA ALA A 275 20.33 11.16 -11.35
C ALA A 275 19.37 12.02 -10.52
N GLU A 276 18.21 12.38 -11.03
CA GLU A 276 17.18 13.13 -10.29
C GLU A 276 16.67 12.36 -9.06
N TYR A 277 16.55 11.03 -9.20
CA TYR A 277 16.19 10.17 -8.08
C TYR A 277 17.27 10.17 -6.99
N GLU A 278 18.55 10.10 -7.36
CA GLU A 278 19.68 10.18 -6.43
C GLU A 278 19.74 11.52 -5.70
N GLU A 279 19.52 12.64 -6.42
CA GLU A 279 19.40 13.96 -5.83
C GLU A 279 18.29 14.05 -4.78
N LEU A 280 17.13 13.49 -5.07
CA LEU A 280 16.01 13.40 -4.11
C LEU A 280 16.40 12.60 -2.88
N CYS A 281 17.04 11.45 -3.04
CA CYS A 281 17.49 10.62 -1.92
C CYS A 281 18.50 11.36 -1.04
N THR A 282 19.45 12.06 -1.64
CA THR A 282 20.45 12.87 -0.96
C THR A 282 19.80 14.00 -0.17
N ARG A 283 18.85 14.72 -0.80
CA ARG A 283 18.09 15.80 -0.17
C ARG A 283 17.28 15.33 1.02
N LEU A 284 16.54 14.24 0.89
CA LEU A 284 15.77 13.68 2.01
C LEU A 284 16.65 13.29 3.19
N ARG A 285 17.81 12.70 2.95
CA ARG A 285 18.78 12.37 4.01
C ARG A 285 19.42 13.59 4.64
N SER A 286 19.52 14.71 3.93
CA SER A 286 20.05 15.96 4.48
C SER A 286 19.00 16.77 5.25
N GLU A 287 17.73 16.72 4.85
CA GLU A 287 16.65 17.48 5.46
C GLU A 287 16.00 16.76 6.65
N PHE A 288 16.04 15.43 6.67
CA PHE A 288 15.44 14.63 7.73
C PHE A 288 16.50 13.84 8.48
N GLU A 289 16.65 14.11 9.75
CA GLU A 289 17.53 13.35 10.62
C GLU A 289 17.09 11.87 10.64
N ASP A 290 18.05 10.96 10.44
CA ASP A 290 17.82 9.52 10.48
C ASP A 290 16.79 9.01 9.43
N ALA A 291 16.72 9.69 8.28
CA ALA A 291 15.80 9.30 7.20
C ALA A 291 16.10 7.90 6.67
N THR A 292 15.06 7.08 6.55
CA THR A 292 15.11 5.80 5.85
C THR A 292 14.38 5.88 4.50
N LEU A 293 15.00 5.27 3.49
CA LEU A 293 14.49 5.22 2.13
C LEU A 293 14.19 3.77 1.75
N THR A 294 12.96 3.51 1.36
CA THR A 294 12.55 2.21 0.85
C THR A 294 12.01 2.35 -0.56
N THR A 295 12.07 1.28 -1.36
CA THR A 295 11.68 1.36 -2.76
C THR A 295 11.15 0.05 -3.32
N ASP A 296 10.50 0.16 -4.48
CA ASP A 296 10.12 -0.93 -5.36
C ASP A 296 11.06 -0.98 -6.56
N VAL A 297 11.54 -2.16 -6.92
CA VAL A 297 12.36 -2.41 -8.12
C VAL A 297 11.77 -3.55 -8.93
N MET A 298 11.53 -3.28 -10.20
CA MET A 298 11.05 -4.25 -11.17
C MET A 298 12.20 -4.79 -11.98
N VAL A 299 12.33 -6.11 -12.09
CA VAL A 299 13.36 -6.77 -12.90
C VAL A 299 12.76 -7.51 -14.09
N GLY A 300 13.52 -7.62 -15.18
CA GLY A 300 13.09 -8.33 -16.37
C GLY A 300 11.95 -7.62 -17.12
N PHE A 301 11.93 -6.30 -17.09
CA PHE A 301 11.03 -5.52 -17.93
C PHE A 301 11.32 -5.78 -19.42
N SER A 302 10.30 -5.69 -20.29
CA SER A 302 10.48 -5.94 -21.73
C SER A 302 11.59 -5.07 -22.31
N GLY A 303 12.61 -5.71 -22.91
CA GLY A 303 13.79 -5.07 -23.48
C GLY A 303 14.86 -4.63 -22.48
N GLU A 304 14.75 -5.02 -21.21
CA GLU A 304 15.84 -4.86 -20.24
C GLU A 304 16.97 -5.83 -20.57
N THR A 305 18.14 -5.31 -20.97
CA THR A 305 19.33 -6.13 -21.25
C THR A 305 20.01 -6.57 -19.94
N LYS A 306 21.05 -7.38 -20.05
CA LYS A 306 21.89 -7.75 -18.89
C LYS A 306 22.57 -6.53 -18.30
N GLU A 307 23.09 -5.67 -19.15
CA GLU A 307 23.78 -4.42 -18.79
C GLU A 307 22.81 -3.44 -18.12
N ASP A 308 21.58 -3.30 -18.66
CA ASP A 308 20.53 -2.46 -18.05
C ASP A 308 20.18 -2.94 -16.62
N PHE A 309 20.12 -4.27 -16.41
CA PHE A 309 19.91 -4.86 -15.09
C PHE A 309 21.09 -4.62 -14.15
N GLU A 310 22.33 -4.79 -14.61
CA GLU A 310 23.53 -4.54 -13.81
C GLU A 310 23.61 -3.08 -13.35
N ILE A 311 23.34 -2.12 -14.24
CA ILE A 311 23.22 -0.70 -13.90
C ILE A 311 22.18 -0.47 -12.79
N SER A 312 21.01 -1.09 -12.92
CA SER A 312 19.93 -0.94 -11.93
C SER A 312 20.31 -1.55 -10.58
N ARG A 313 20.96 -2.72 -10.57
CA ARG A 313 21.45 -3.37 -9.34
C ARG A 313 22.50 -2.53 -8.63
N ASP A 314 23.48 -2.01 -9.39
CA ASP A 314 24.55 -1.21 -8.83
C ASP A 314 24.05 0.15 -8.34
N PHE A 315 23.03 0.71 -8.98
CA PHE A 315 22.34 1.90 -8.50
C PHE A 315 21.63 1.65 -7.15
N VAL A 316 20.96 0.50 -6.98
CA VAL A 316 20.35 0.12 -5.69
C VAL A 316 21.38 0.06 -4.58
N LYS A 317 22.55 -0.55 -4.83
CA LYS A 317 23.66 -0.58 -3.87
C LYS A 317 24.19 0.83 -3.57
N LYS A 318 24.36 1.67 -4.60
CA LYS A 318 24.87 3.04 -4.47
C LYS A 318 23.95 3.91 -3.60
N ILE A 319 22.63 3.83 -3.79
CA ILE A 319 21.69 4.62 -2.99
C ILE A 319 21.65 4.13 -1.54
N GLY A 320 21.84 2.85 -1.28
CA GLY A 320 21.84 2.32 0.07
C GLY A 320 20.44 2.37 0.70
N PHE A 321 19.47 1.68 0.07
CA PHE A 321 18.10 1.60 0.59
C PHE A 321 18.02 0.73 1.83
N GLU A 322 17.21 1.14 2.80
CA GLU A 322 16.94 0.35 4.01
C GLU A 322 16.02 -0.85 3.71
N LYS A 323 15.22 -0.79 2.64
CA LYS A 323 14.47 -1.93 2.14
C LYS A 323 14.11 -1.76 0.66
N VAL A 324 14.27 -2.83 -0.09
CA VAL A 324 13.87 -2.90 -1.50
C VAL A 324 12.87 -4.04 -1.68
N HIS A 325 11.73 -3.73 -2.29
CA HIS A 325 10.78 -4.74 -2.74
C HIS A 325 11.06 -5.06 -4.20
N VAL A 326 11.46 -6.29 -4.47
CA VAL A 326 11.84 -6.74 -5.82
C VAL A 326 10.68 -7.51 -6.44
N PHE A 327 10.30 -7.13 -7.66
CA PHE A 327 9.22 -7.75 -8.41
C PHE A 327 9.70 -8.15 -9.81
N PRO A 328 9.48 -9.39 -10.26
CA PRO A 328 9.61 -9.71 -11.66
C PRO A 328 8.49 -9.03 -12.47
N TYR A 329 8.83 -8.50 -13.63
CA TYR A 329 7.82 -7.90 -14.52
C TYR A 329 6.69 -8.87 -14.83
N SER A 330 5.47 -8.45 -14.53
CA SER A 330 4.24 -9.18 -14.80
C SER A 330 3.45 -8.50 -15.91
N ARG A 331 3.40 -9.14 -17.08
CA ARG A 331 2.65 -8.64 -18.24
C ARG A 331 1.16 -8.50 -17.92
N ARG A 332 0.59 -7.33 -18.20
CA ARG A 332 -0.82 -7.02 -17.91
C ARG A 332 -1.55 -6.66 -19.20
N ALA A 333 -2.56 -7.45 -19.56
CA ALA A 333 -3.40 -7.17 -20.71
C ALA A 333 -3.99 -5.74 -20.61
N GLY A 334 -4.09 -5.05 -21.73
CA GLY A 334 -4.59 -3.68 -21.79
C GLY A 334 -3.56 -2.59 -21.41
N THR A 335 -2.34 -2.96 -20.98
CA THR A 335 -1.25 -2.01 -20.77
C THR A 335 -0.37 -1.90 -22.01
N ARG A 336 0.23 -0.72 -22.23
CA ARG A 336 1.10 -0.47 -23.37
C ARG A 336 2.31 -1.45 -23.43
N ALA A 337 2.90 -1.76 -22.26
CA ALA A 337 4.04 -2.68 -22.20
C ALA A 337 3.66 -4.15 -22.47
N ALA A 338 2.38 -4.49 -22.46
CA ALA A 338 1.91 -5.81 -22.87
C ALA A 338 2.16 -6.07 -24.37
N GLU A 339 2.26 -5.02 -25.19
CA GLU A 339 2.50 -5.09 -26.62
C GLU A 339 3.99 -4.96 -26.98
N PHE A 340 4.87 -4.75 -25.99
CA PHE A 340 6.31 -4.61 -26.26
C PHE A 340 6.90 -5.95 -26.70
N PRO A 341 7.75 -5.93 -27.75
CA PRO A 341 8.61 -7.06 -28.10
C PRO A 341 9.68 -7.27 -27.02
N ASP A 342 10.57 -8.22 -27.23
CA ASP A 342 11.75 -8.46 -26.39
C ASP A 342 11.40 -8.84 -24.94
N VAL A 343 10.48 -9.77 -24.80
CA VAL A 343 10.06 -10.30 -23.50
C VAL A 343 11.21 -11.08 -22.87
N VAL A 344 11.62 -10.69 -21.68
CA VAL A 344 12.60 -11.44 -20.88
C VAL A 344 11.98 -12.75 -20.41
N GLU A 345 12.69 -13.85 -20.56
CA GLU A 345 12.24 -15.18 -20.15
C GLU A 345 12.05 -15.28 -18.62
N ASN A 346 11.14 -16.16 -18.18
CA ASN A 346 10.83 -16.29 -16.76
C ASN A 346 12.05 -16.76 -15.94
N ALA A 347 12.85 -17.69 -16.46
CA ALA A 347 14.07 -18.15 -15.79
C ALA A 347 15.06 -17.00 -15.55
N GLU A 348 15.20 -16.09 -16.52
CA GLU A 348 16.06 -14.91 -16.40
C GLU A 348 15.48 -13.88 -15.43
N LYS A 349 14.16 -13.67 -15.41
CA LYS A 349 13.50 -12.83 -14.39
C LYS A 349 13.73 -13.37 -12.97
N GLU A 350 13.63 -14.67 -12.79
CA GLU A 350 13.90 -15.32 -11.51
C GLU A 350 15.38 -15.17 -11.08
N ARG A 351 16.30 -15.34 -12.03
CA ARG A 351 17.73 -15.11 -11.79
C ARG A 351 17.98 -13.67 -11.33
N ARG A 352 17.48 -12.68 -12.10
CA ARG A 352 17.62 -11.25 -11.77
C ARG A 352 16.95 -10.91 -10.43
N SER A 353 15.80 -11.50 -10.14
CA SER A 353 15.13 -11.31 -8.85
C SER A 353 16.00 -11.76 -7.68
N ARG A 354 16.59 -12.96 -7.79
CA ARG A 354 17.50 -13.48 -6.75
C ARG A 354 18.73 -12.59 -6.56
N GLU A 355 19.36 -12.14 -7.65
CA GLU A 355 20.53 -11.25 -7.57
C GLU A 355 20.19 -9.88 -6.97
N MET A 356 19.06 -9.29 -7.37
CA MET A 356 18.61 -8.00 -6.82
C MET A 356 18.23 -8.12 -5.35
N ILE A 357 17.57 -9.22 -4.94
CA ILE A 357 17.23 -9.49 -3.54
C ILE A 357 18.50 -9.65 -2.69
N ALA A 358 19.51 -10.36 -3.20
CA ALA A 358 20.78 -10.52 -2.51
C ALA A 358 21.49 -9.17 -2.32
N ALA A 359 21.58 -8.35 -3.39
CA ALA A 359 22.17 -7.02 -3.34
C ALA A 359 21.45 -6.09 -2.35
N ALA A 360 20.11 -6.13 -2.33
CA ALA A 360 19.29 -5.38 -1.40
C ALA A 360 19.46 -5.87 0.06
N GLY A 361 19.63 -7.18 0.25
CA GLY A 361 19.86 -7.80 1.55
C GLY A 361 21.17 -7.36 2.20
N GLU A 362 22.25 -7.25 1.42
CA GLU A 362 23.54 -6.73 1.89
C GLU A 362 23.39 -5.32 2.46
N VAL A 363 22.76 -4.41 1.70
CA VAL A 363 22.56 -3.02 2.12
C VAL A 363 21.66 -2.91 3.35
N ARG A 364 20.61 -3.75 3.41
CA ARG A 364 19.73 -3.79 4.59
C ARG A 364 20.46 -4.25 5.84
N HIS A 365 21.27 -5.28 5.74
CA HIS A 365 22.04 -5.79 6.88
C HIS A 365 22.97 -4.71 7.45
N GLU A 366 23.73 -4.03 6.60
CA GLU A 366 24.58 -2.90 6.99
C GLU A 366 23.80 -1.79 7.69
N PHE A 367 22.56 -1.51 7.22
CA PHE A 367 21.70 -0.52 7.87
C PHE A 367 21.30 -0.98 9.28
N LEU A 368 20.88 -2.24 9.44
CA LEU A 368 20.46 -2.77 10.75
C LEU A 368 21.63 -2.83 11.74
N GLU A 369 22.83 -3.19 11.31
CA GLU A 369 24.03 -3.17 12.14
C GLU A 369 24.32 -1.77 12.70
N ARG A 370 24.15 -0.71 11.88
CA ARG A 370 24.33 0.68 12.33
C ARG A 370 23.30 1.13 13.39
N GLN A 371 22.23 0.39 13.60
CA GLN A 371 21.25 0.68 14.65
C GLN A 371 21.71 0.19 16.04
N ILE A 372 22.66 -0.75 16.11
CA ILE A 372 23.13 -1.34 17.38
C ILE A 372 23.71 -0.26 18.29
N GLY A 373 23.35 -0.29 19.56
CA GLY A 373 23.78 0.66 20.59
C GLY A 373 22.91 1.92 20.69
N ARG A 374 22.03 2.18 19.73
CA ARG A 374 21.13 3.34 19.74
C ARG A 374 19.99 3.15 20.74
N THR A 375 19.57 4.26 21.35
CA THR A 375 18.32 4.35 22.12
C THR A 375 17.25 5.01 21.26
N VAL A 376 16.18 4.29 21.01
CA VAL A 376 15.12 4.70 20.08
C VAL A 376 13.74 4.55 20.71
N GLU A 377 12.77 5.29 20.20
CA GLU A 377 11.37 5.13 20.57
C GLU A 377 10.66 4.20 19.59
N VAL A 378 10.07 3.12 20.11
CA VAL A 378 9.39 2.07 19.35
C VAL A 378 7.90 2.06 19.66
N LEU A 379 7.06 2.07 18.63
CA LEU A 379 5.63 1.80 18.73
C LEU A 379 5.41 0.29 18.59
N PHE A 380 5.09 -0.39 19.70
CA PHE A 380 4.80 -1.82 19.70
C PHE A 380 3.38 -2.10 19.23
N GLU A 381 3.20 -3.18 18.45
CA GLU A 381 1.97 -3.46 17.71
C GLU A 381 1.45 -4.88 17.87
N GLU A 382 2.34 -5.87 17.86
CA GLU A 382 1.91 -7.26 17.82
C GLU A 382 2.82 -8.18 18.67
N LYS A 383 2.20 -9.24 19.17
CA LYS A 383 2.91 -10.37 19.76
C LYS A 383 3.08 -11.46 18.71
N LEU A 384 4.31 -11.85 18.45
CA LEU A 384 4.65 -12.89 17.48
C LEU A 384 4.42 -14.29 18.04
N ARG A 385 4.42 -15.30 17.17
CA ARG A 385 4.20 -16.70 17.55
C ARG A 385 5.25 -17.26 18.50
N ASP A 386 6.49 -16.76 18.44
CA ASP A 386 7.59 -17.11 19.33
C ASP A 386 7.51 -16.41 20.71
N GLY A 387 6.47 -15.61 20.94
CA GLY A 387 6.23 -14.86 22.16
C GLY A 387 6.92 -13.51 22.24
N SER A 388 7.81 -13.18 21.31
CA SER A 388 8.41 -11.86 21.19
C SER A 388 7.38 -10.79 20.78
N ILE A 389 7.68 -9.53 21.10
CA ILE A 389 6.81 -8.39 20.76
C ILE A 389 7.52 -7.54 19.73
N GLN A 390 6.85 -7.26 18.62
CA GLN A 390 7.40 -6.46 17.52
C GLN A 390 6.75 -5.09 17.46
N GLY A 391 7.59 -4.10 17.14
CA GLY A 391 7.17 -2.72 16.88
C GLY A 391 8.10 -2.02 15.91
N TYR A 392 7.84 -0.74 15.68
CA TYR A 392 8.60 0.05 14.70
C TYR A 392 9.00 1.40 15.28
N THR A 393 10.21 1.82 14.95
CA THR A 393 10.71 3.17 15.23
C THR A 393 10.01 4.22 14.35
N ALA A 394 10.28 5.50 14.57
CA ALA A 394 9.79 6.57 13.71
C ALA A 394 10.26 6.38 12.25
N ASN A 395 11.52 6.00 12.04
CA ASN A 395 12.07 5.72 10.72
C ASN A 395 11.77 4.30 10.18
N TYR A 396 10.82 3.59 10.82
CA TYR A 396 10.32 2.28 10.41
C TYR A 396 11.30 1.11 10.54
N THR A 397 12.33 1.25 11.36
CA THR A 397 13.20 0.12 11.73
C THR A 397 12.37 -0.86 12.58
N PRO A 398 12.25 -2.14 12.20
CA PRO A 398 11.56 -3.13 13.00
C PRO A 398 12.41 -3.54 14.21
N VAL A 399 11.79 -3.52 15.39
CA VAL A 399 12.44 -3.88 16.66
C VAL A 399 11.62 -4.93 17.38
N ARG A 400 12.31 -5.96 17.89
CA ARG A 400 11.72 -7.02 18.69
C ARG A 400 12.26 -7.01 20.10
N ILE A 401 11.39 -7.26 21.07
CA ILE A 401 11.74 -7.45 22.48
C ILE A 401 11.19 -8.79 22.96
N LYS A 402 11.91 -9.42 23.93
CA LYS A 402 11.52 -10.76 24.46
C LYS A 402 10.26 -10.71 25.34
N SER A 403 10.06 -9.61 26.07
CA SER A 403 8.95 -9.43 26.99
C SER A 403 8.65 -7.94 27.21
N GLY A 404 7.42 -7.61 27.60
CA GLY A 404 6.99 -6.25 27.90
C GLY A 404 5.55 -5.97 27.49
N CYS A 405 5.24 -4.68 27.28
CA CYS A 405 3.93 -4.22 26.86
C CYS A 405 3.76 -4.43 25.34
N THR A 406 2.64 -4.98 24.93
CA THR A 406 2.31 -5.26 23.53
C THR A 406 1.84 -4.04 22.74
N HIS A 407 1.63 -2.89 23.40
CA HIS A 407 1.09 -1.68 22.76
C HIS A 407 1.73 -0.41 23.29
N GLY A 408 1.72 0.63 22.44
CA GLY A 408 2.15 1.97 22.77
C GLY A 408 3.64 2.25 22.55
N LEU A 409 4.01 3.51 22.69
CA LEU A 409 5.38 4.00 22.52
C LEU A 409 6.23 3.68 23.75
N ARG A 410 7.43 3.12 23.52
CA ARG A 410 8.41 2.78 24.56
C ARG A 410 9.84 3.11 24.09
N LYS A 411 10.68 3.51 25.03
CA LYS A 411 12.12 3.66 24.78
C LYS A 411 12.80 2.29 24.87
N VAL A 412 13.66 2.03 23.89
CA VAL A 412 14.35 0.75 23.71
C VAL A 412 15.81 1.01 23.34
N LYS A 413 16.74 0.28 23.96
CA LYS A 413 18.14 0.21 23.50
C LYS A 413 18.26 -0.96 22.54
N ILE A 414 18.77 -0.71 21.34
CA ILE A 414 19.06 -1.75 20.35
C ILE A 414 20.34 -2.44 20.74
N ILE A 415 20.32 -3.77 20.91
CA ILE A 415 21.44 -4.58 21.41
C ILE A 415 22.02 -5.52 20.35
N ALA A 416 21.23 -5.91 19.36
CA ALA A 416 21.66 -6.78 18.27
C ALA A 416 20.77 -6.57 17.04
N CYS A 417 21.15 -7.17 15.90
CA CYS A 417 20.29 -7.26 14.72
C CYS A 417 20.25 -8.70 14.18
N GLY A 418 19.13 -9.06 13.55
CA GLY A 418 18.99 -10.22 12.69
C GLY A 418 18.95 -9.78 11.22
N ASP A 419 18.45 -10.65 10.34
CA ASP A 419 18.40 -10.36 8.89
C ASP A 419 17.43 -9.22 8.53
N ASP A 420 16.31 -9.10 9.25
CA ASP A 420 15.23 -8.18 8.92
C ASP A 420 14.75 -7.29 10.07
N TRP A 421 15.32 -7.41 11.27
CA TRP A 421 14.89 -6.71 12.48
C TRP A 421 16.03 -6.53 13.46
N CYS A 422 15.85 -5.58 14.39
CA CYS A 422 16.77 -5.36 15.51
C CYS A 422 16.21 -5.97 16.80
N GLU A 423 17.07 -6.52 17.64
CA GLU A 423 16.73 -6.92 19.01
C GLU A 423 16.93 -5.72 19.96
N GLY A 424 15.96 -5.52 20.85
CA GLY A 424 16.00 -4.41 21.79
C GLY A 424 15.67 -4.80 23.22
N GLU A 425 16.10 -3.95 24.16
CA GLU A 425 15.78 -4.02 25.58
C GLU A 425 15.05 -2.75 26.00
N LEU A 426 13.97 -2.90 26.79
CA LEU A 426 13.25 -1.76 27.37
C LEU A 426 14.15 -1.00 28.37
N ILE A 427 14.05 0.34 28.33
CA ILE A 427 14.76 1.25 29.23
C ILE A 427 13.75 1.89 30.19
#